data_7c77513481c5651d14a6b280d4532626
#
_entry.id   7c77513481c5651d14a6b280d4532626
#
_cell.length_a   1.000
_cell.length_b   1.000
_cell.length_c   1.000
_cell.angle_alpha   90.00
_cell.angle_beta   90.00
_cell.angle_gamma   90.00
#
_symmetry.space_group_name_H-M   'P 1'
#
loop_
_entity.id
_entity.type
_entity.pdbx_description
1 polymer ?
#
loop_
_entity_poly.entity_id
_entity_poly.type
_entity_poly.pdbx_seq_one_letter_code
_entity_poly.pdbx_strand_id
1 'polypeptide(L)'
;MTALVIAEHDNASIKGATLNTVTAAAALGGDVHVLVAGHNAAAAAAAAAQIAGVAKVLHADAAALADGLAENVAAQVLALASGYSHLLFPATAAGKNVAPRVAALLDVAQVSDIIKVVSADTFERPIYAGNAIATVQSGDATKVITVRTTGFDPAAATGGSAAVESVAAAADVGKSSFVGREVTKSDRPELTAAKIIVSGGRALGSNEKFMEVLTPLADKLGAALGASRAAVDAGYAPNDWQVGQTGKIVAPQLYVAAGISGAIQHLAGMKDSKVIVAINKDPEAPIFSVADYGLEADLFTAVPELVKAL
;
A
#
# COMPACT_ATOMS: atom_id res chain seq x y z
N MET A 1 -4.18 -21.88 15.43
CA MET A 1 -3.32 -20.79 14.94
C MET A 1 -4.23 -19.59 14.73
N THR A 2 -3.89 -18.45 15.30
CA THR A 2 -4.72 -17.24 15.15
C THR A 2 -3.83 -16.09 14.68
N ALA A 3 -4.27 -15.39 13.64
CA ALA A 3 -3.58 -14.24 13.09
C ALA A 3 -4.28 -12.95 13.52
N LEU A 4 -3.51 -11.90 13.85
CA LEU A 4 -4.00 -10.55 14.08
C LEU A 4 -3.57 -9.66 12.93
N VAL A 5 -4.53 -9.13 12.20
CA VAL A 5 -4.33 -8.10 11.18
C VAL A 5 -4.49 -6.73 11.85
N ILE A 6 -3.50 -5.88 11.72
CA ILE A 6 -3.55 -4.50 12.19
C ILE A 6 -4.14 -3.65 11.07
N ALA A 7 -5.36 -3.19 11.26
CA ALA A 7 -6.09 -2.46 10.23
C ALA A 7 -5.49 -1.07 9.98
N GLU A 8 -5.40 -0.69 8.72
CA GLU A 8 -5.22 0.70 8.32
C GLU A 8 -6.60 1.32 8.05
N HIS A 9 -6.87 2.45 8.69
CA HIS A 9 -8.16 3.13 8.67
C HIS A 9 -7.98 4.64 8.92
N ASP A 10 -9.06 5.39 8.74
CA ASP A 10 -9.14 6.83 9.03
C ASP A 10 -10.11 7.16 10.18
N ASN A 11 -10.33 6.20 11.08
CA ASN A 11 -11.35 6.17 12.14
C ASN A 11 -12.80 6.03 11.64
N ALA A 12 -13.09 6.30 10.39
CA ALA A 12 -14.42 6.17 9.79
C ALA A 12 -14.53 4.97 8.83
N SER A 13 -13.47 4.73 8.05
CA SER A 13 -13.46 3.69 7.00
C SER A 13 -12.18 2.86 7.05
N ILE A 14 -12.27 1.60 6.58
CA ILE A 14 -11.13 0.71 6.39
C ILE A 14 -10.47 1.01 5.05
N LYS A 15 -9.12 1.07 5.03
CA LYS A 15 -8.35 1.24 3.79
C LYS A 15 -8.19 -0.09 3.05
N GLY A 16 -8.15 -0.02 1.72
CA GLY A 16 -8.04 -1.20 0.86
C GLY A 16 -6.88 -2.14 1.20
N ALA A 17 -5.75 -1.60 1.63
CA ALA A 17 -4.58 -2.38 2.04
C ALA A 17 -4.87 -3.39 3.17
N THR A 18 -5.83 -3.10 4.05
CA THR A 18 -6.30 -4.04 5.07
C THR A 18 -6.95 -5.27 4.46
N LEU A 19 -7.71 -5.12 3.37
CA LEU A 19 -8.39 -6.23 2.68
C LEU A 19 -7.38 -7.23 2.10
N ASN A 20 -6.30 -6.73 1.48
CA ASN A 20 -5.20 -7.56 0.98
C ASN A 20 -4.50 -8.31 2.11
N THR A 21 -4.33 -7.64 3.25
CA THR A 21 -3.69 -8.23 4.45
C THR A 21 -4.57 -9.33 5.07
N VAL A 22 -5.89 -9.17 5.05
CA VAL A 22 -6.84 -10.22 5.49
C VAL A 22 -6.73 -11.46 4.61
N THR A 23 -6.60 -11.31 3.28
CA THR A 23 -6.36 -12.44 2.37
C THR A 23 -5.07 -13.16 2.71
N ALA A 24 -3.98 -12.44 2.95
CA ALA A 24 -2.71 -13.04 3.37
C ALA A 24 -2.85 -13.79 4.72
N ALA A 25 -3.58 -13.22 5.67
CA ALA A 25 -3.84 -13.86 6.96
C ALA A 25 -4.68 -15.13 6.82
N ALA A 26 -5.70 -15.12 5.96
CA ALA A 26 -6.55 -16.29 5.69
C ALA A 26 -5.75 -17.46 5.06
N ALA A 27 -4.73 -17.15 4.25
CA ALA A 27 -3.84 -18.16 3.66
C ALA A 27 -3.01 -18.93 4.70
N LEU A 28 -2.91 -18.45 5.95
CA LEU A 28 -2.29 -19.18 7.06
C LEU A 28 -3.14 -20.36 7.58
N GLY A 29 -4.44 -20.41 7.23
CA GLY A 29 -5.35 -21.50 7.58
C GLY A 29 -5.87 -21.52 9.01
N GLY A 30 -5.83 -20.38 9.71
CA GLY A 30 -6.39 -20.21 11.06
C GLY A 30 -7.40 -19.07 11.13
N ASP A 31 -7.88 -18.76 12.33
CA ASP A 31 -8.77 -17.63 12.55
C ASP A 31 -8.06 -16.31 12.28
N VAL A 32 -8.75 -15.41 11.59
CA VAL A 32 -8.29 -14.05 11.31
C VAL A 32 -9.05 -13.07 12.22
N HIS A 33 -8.31 -12.42 13.10
CA HIS A 33 -8.82 -11.31 13.89
C HIS A 33 -8.29 -9.99 13.31
N VAL A 34 -9.07 -8.92 13.42
CA VAL A 34 -8.69 -7.58 12.96
C VAL A 34 -8.65 -6.63 14.13
N LEU A 35 -7.54 -5.94 14.34
CA LEU A 35 -7.43 -4.86 15.32
C LEU A 35 -7.74 -3.51 14.64
N VAL A 36 -8.76 -2.82 15.15
CA VAL A 36 -9.04 -1.41 14.83
C VAL A 36 -8.67 -0.59 16.07
N ALA A 37 -7.54 0.09 15.99
CA ALA A 37 -7.00 0.93 17.08
C ALA A 37 -7.09 2.40 16.66
N GLY A 38 -8.02 3.15 17.25
CA GLY A 38 -8.31 4.52 16.85
C GLY A 38 -9.00 5.35 17.92
N HIS A 39 -9.61 6.44 17.52
CA HIS A 39 -10.45 7.25 18.39
C HIS A 39 -11.76 7.58 17.69
N ASN A 40 -12.89 7.33 18.37
CA ASN A 40 -14.22 7.37 17.75
C ASN A 40 -14.31 6.48 16.49
N ALA A 41 -13.61 5.32 16.50
CA ALA A 41 -13.41 4.45 15.35
C ALA A 41 -14.46 3.33 15.23
N ALA A 42 -15.61 3.46 15.89
CA ALA A 42 -16.68 2.46 15.84
C ALA A 42 -17.17 2.16 14.40
N ALA A 43 -17.21 3.17 13.51
CA ALA A 43 -17.61 2.98 12.11
C ALA A 43 -16.58 2.11 11.35
N ALA A 44 -15.28 2.35 11.56
CA ALA A 44 -14.22 1.53 10.99
C ALA A 44 -14.26 0.10 11.53
N ALA A 45 -14.54 -0.08 12.85
CA ALA A 45 -14.67 -1.41 13.45
C ALA A 45 -15.88 -2.17 12.88
N ALA A 46 -17.02 -1.49 12.69
CA ALA A 46 -18.19 -2.07 12.04
C ALA A 46 -17.92 -2.46 10.59
N ALA A 47 -17.18 -1.64 9.84
CA ALA A 47 -16.76 -1.96 8.48
C ALA A 47 -15.80 -3.17 8.45
N ALA A 48 -14.85 -3.25 9.38
CA ALA A 48 -13.94 -4.40 9.50
C ALA A 48 -14.71 -5.71 9.77
N ALA A 49 -15.79 -5.65 10.53
CA ALA A 49 -16.63 -6.82 10.84
C ALA A 49 -17.37 -7.37 9.61
N GLN A 50 -17.55 -6.55 8.58
CA GLN A 50 -18.19 -6.96 7.32
C GLN A 50 -17.21 -7.64 6.34
N ILE A 51 -15.90 -7.59 6.58
CA ILE A 51 -14.91 -8.18 5.69
C ILE A 51 -15.04 -9.70 5.70
N ALA A 52 -15.15 -10.31 4.52
CA ALA A 52 -15.23 -11.75 4.40
C ALA A 52 -13.96 -12.43 4.96
N GLY A 53 -14.16 -13.52 5.73
CA GLY A 53 -13.07 -14.28 6.33
C GLY A 53 -12.55 -13.75 7.67
N VAL A 54 -13.04 -12.62 8.15
CA VAL A 54 -12.74 -12.12 9.50
C VAL A 54 -13.61 -12.85 10.51
N ALA A 55 -12.97 -13.45 11.53
CA ALA A 55 -13.65 -14.17 12.60
C ALA A 55 -14.02 -13.25 13.78
N LYS A 56 -13.21 -12.22 14.04
CA LYS A 56 -13.41 -11.29 15.16
C LYS A 56 -12.76 -9.94 14.87
N VAL A 57 -13.36 -8.86 15.34
CA VAL A 57 -12.76 -7.52 15.36
C VAL A 57 -12.49 -7.12 16.80
N LEU A 58 -11.26 -6.69 17.09
CA LEU A 58 -10.87 -6.07 18.33
C LEU A 58 -10.87 -4.55 18.16
N HIS A 59 -11.66 -3.86 18.96
CA HIS A 59 -11.77 -2.40 18.88
C HIS A 59 -11.17 -1.76 20.13
N ALA A 60 -10.02 -1.10 19.96
CA ALA A 60 -9.38 -0.26 20.96
C ALA A 60 -9.66 1.21 20.64
N ASP A 61 -10.40 1.89 21.52
CA ASP A 61 -10.82 3.29 21.31
C ASP A 61 -10.25 4.18 22.41
N ALA A 62 -9.36 5.09 22.05
CA ALA A 62 -8.79 6.09 22.97
C ALA A 62 -8.23 7.29 22.20
N ALA A 63 -8.25 8.48 22.81
CA ALA A 63 -7.69 9.69 22.25
C ALA A 63 -6.21 9.55 21.82
N ALA A 64 -5.42 8.78 22.57
CA ALA A 64 -4.01 8.50 22.24
C ALA A 64 -3.82 7.72 20.92
N LEU A 65 -4.86 7.11 20.38
CA LEU A 65 -4.84 6.34 19.12
C LEU A 65 -5.41 7.13 17.94
N ALA A 66 -5.88 8.37 18.15
CA ALA A 66 -6.60 9.16 17.14
C ALA A 66 -5.86 9.32 15.81
N ASP A 67 -4.54 9.57 15.87
CA ASP A 67 -3.71 9.92 14.74
C ASP A 67 -2.78 8.79 14.28
N GLY A 68 -2.93 7.60 14.87
CA GLY A 68 -2.16 6.42 14.50
C GLY A 68 -0.65 6.56 14.75
N LEU A 69 -0.25 7.27 15.81
CA LEU A 69 1.17 7.39 16.19
C LEU A 69 1.75 5.99 16.41
N ALA A 70 2.88 5.71 15.78
CA ALA A 70 3.46 4.37 15.73
C ALA A 70 3.78 3.81 17.13
N GLU A 71 4.20 4.66 18.04
CA GLU A 71 4.50 4.28 19.42
C GLU A 71 3.25 3.77 20.15
N ASN A 72 2.13 4.47 20.01
CA ASN A 72 0.88 4.13 20.65
C ASN A 72 0.21 2.91 20.03
N VAL A 73 0.21 2.83 18.67
CA VAL A 73 -0.30 1.64 17.97
C VAL A 73 0.54 0.41 18.31
N ALA A 74 1.87 0.53 18.35
CA ALA A 74 2.74 -0.58 18.74
C ALA A 74 2.46 -1.05 20.18
N ALA A 75 2.27 -0.12 21.12
CA ALA A 75 1.90 -0.47 22.50
C ALA A 75 0.57 -1.23 22.56
N GLN A 76 -0.43 -0.81 21.76
CA GLN A 76 -1.71 -1.50 21.65
C GLN A 76 -1.57 -2.91 21.08
N VAL A 77 -0.76 -3.09 20.04
CA VAL A 77 -0.50 -4.42 19.44
C VAL A 77 0.20 -5.33 20.46
N LEU A 78 1.20 -4.82 21.17
CA LEU A 78 1.95 -5.59 22.19
C LEU A 78 1.06 -6.05 23.33
N ALA A 79 0.09 -5.25 23.74
CA ALA A 79 -0.87 -5.63 24.80
C ALA A 79 -1.72 -6.85 24.41
N LEU A 80 -1.83 -7.15 23.11
CA LEU A 80 -2.63 -8.26 22.57
C LEU A 80 -1.76 -9.41 22.03
N ALA A 81 -0.48 -9.16 21.77
CA ALA A 81 0.40 -10.03 20.99
C ALA A 81 0.51 -11.47 21.52
N SER A 82 0.45 -11.69 22.85
CA SER A 82 0.56 -13.02 23.47
C SER A 82 -0.54 -14.00 23.02
N GLY A 83 -1.66 -13.51 22.50
CA GLY A 83 -2.77 -14.32 22.00
C GLY A 83 -2.61 -14.75 20.54
N TYR A 84 -1.53 -14.35 19.86
CA TYR A 84 -1.40 -14.51 18.40
C TYR A 84 -0.07 -15.11 17.99
N SER A 85 -0.11 -16.00 17.03
CA SER A 85 1.09 -16.57 16.38
C SER A 85 1.60 -15.70 15.23
N HIS A 86 0.74 -14.84 14.66
CA HIS A 86 1.06 -13.97 13.53
C HIS A 86 0.46 -12.58 13.72
N LEU A 87 1.28 -11.57 13.54
CA LEU A 87 0.89 -10.15 13.55
C LEU A 87 1.16 -9.59 12.15
N LEU A 88 0.10 -9.30 11.40
CA LEU A 88 0.21 -8.87 10.01
C LEU A 88 -0.16 -7.39 9.87
N PHE A 89 0.70 -6.68 9.15
CA PHE A 89 0.53 -5.26 8.86
C PHE A 89 0.51 -5.06 7.34
N PRO A 90 -0.34 -4.18 6.78
CA PRO A 90 -0.18 -3.75 5.41
C PRO A 90 1.21 -3.15 5.18
N ALA A 91 1.89 -3.46 4.07
CA ALA A 91 3.20 -2.88 3.75
C ALA A 91 3.10 -1.44 3.22
N THR A 92 2.24 -0.62 3.83
CA THR A 92 2.08 0.82 3.62
C THR A 92 3.06 1.61 4.49
N ALA A 93 3.10 2.93 4.35
CA ALA A 93 3.92 3.79 5.22
C ALA A 93 3.56 3.61 6.70
N ALA A 94 2.25 3.49 7.02
CA ALA A 94 1.79 3.28 8.40
C ALA A 94 2.25 1.92 8.95
N GLY A 95 1.98 0.82 8.23
CA GLY A 95 2.39 -0.51 8.67
C GLY A 95 3.91 -0.68 8.78
N LYS A 96 4.67 -0.11 7.84
CA LYS A 96 6.14 -0.11 7.85
C LYS A 96 6.74 0.72 9.00
N ASN A 97 5.99 1.66 9.54
CA ASN A 97 6.39 2.44 10.72
C ASN A 97 6.13 1.69 12.04
N VAL A 98 5.05 0.92 12.12
CA VAL A 98 4.64 0.22 13.36
C VAL A 98 5.31 -1.16 13.50
N ALA A 99 5.31 -1.97 12.43
CA ALA A 99 5.74 -3.37 12.46
C ALA A 99 7.17 -3.59 12.99
N PRO A 100 8.21 -2.84 12.54
CA PRO A 100 9.57 -3.04 13.04
C PRO A 100 9.71 -2.70 14.52
N ARG A 101 8.92 -1.75 15.02
CA ARG A 101 8.89 -1.42 16.43
C ARG A 101 8.28 -2.56 17.26
N VAL A 102 7.20 -3.16 16.79
CA VAL A 102 6.57 -4.32 17.42
C VAL A 102 7.54 -5.51 17.43
N ALA A 103 8.19 -5.80 16.30
CA ALA A 103 9.15 -6.89 16.18
C ALA A 103 10.33 -6.73 17.17
N ALA A 104 10.90 -5.51 17.21
CA ALA A 104 12.00 -5.21 18.14
C ALA A 104 11.61 -5.34 19.63
N LEU A 105 10.39 -4.94 19.99
CA LEU A 105 9.91 -5.03 21.38
C LEU A 105 9.50 -6.45 21.78
N LEU A 106 9.20 -7.32 20.80
CA LEU A 106 8.98 -8.77 21.03
C LEU A 106 10.26 -9.59 20.93
N ASP A 107 11.38 -8.97 20.56
CA ASP A 107 12.67 -9.62 20.31
C ASP A 107 12.56 -10.73 19.24
N VAL A 108 11.86 -10.44 18.13
CA VAL A 108 11.67 -11.35 16.99
C VAL A 108 12.06 -10.68 15.67
N ALA A 109 12.34 -11.50 14.65
CA ALA A 109 12.60 -10.99 13.31
C ALA A 109 11.30 -10.53 12.62
N GLN A 110 11.38 -9.45 11.84
CA GLN A 110 10.31 -9.05 10.94
C GLN A 110 10.47 -9.70 9.58
N VAL A 111 9.44 -10.36 9.07
CA VAL A 111 9.33 -10.81 7.68
C VAL A 111 8.68 -9.72 6.85
N SER A 112 9.50 -8.99 6.08
CA SER A 112 9.05 -7.78 5.39
C SER A 112 8.53 -8.06 4.00
N ASP A 113 7.40 -7.41 3.66
CA ASP A 113 6.92 -7.22 2.29
C ASP A 113 6.63 -8.55 1.56
N ILE A 114 5.94 -9.48 2.23
CA ILE A 114 5.62 -10.79 1.66
C ILE A 114 4.64 -10.65 0.49
N ILE A 115 4.80 -11.52 -0.51
CA ILE A 115 3.92 -11.65 -1.67
C ILE A 115 3.20 -13.00 -1.72
N LYS A 116 3.59 -13.94 -0.87
CA LYS A 116 2.97 -15.27 -0.79
C LYS A 116 3.20 -15.91 0.57
N VAL A 117 2.19 -16.61 1.04
CA VAL A 117 2.25 -17.52 2.17
C VAL A 117 2.46 -18.93 1.62
N VAL A 118 3.59 -19.57 1.95
CA VAL A 118 3.90 -20.94 1.54
C VAL A 118 3.44 -21.93 2.63
N SER A 119 3.70 -21.57 3.88
CA SER A 119 3.23 -22.29 5.06
C SER A 119 3.08 -21.33 6.24
N ALA A 120 2.75 -21.82 7.42
CA ALA A 120 2.61 -21.01 8.62
C ALA A 120 3.89 -20.25 9.04
N ASP A 121 5.05 -20.71 8.60
CA ASP A 121 6.35 -20.15 8.96
C ASP A 121 7.21 -19.75 7.75
N THR A 122 6.74 -20.03 6.54
CA THR A 122 7.50 -19.86 5.30
C THR A 122 6.77 -18.93 4.32
N PHE A 123 7.50 -17.95 3.79
CA PHE A 123 6.94 -16.86 2.99
C PHE A 123 7.84 -16.55 1.80
N GLU A 124 7.25 -16.07 0.70
CA GLU A 124 8.01 -15.50 -0.41
C GLU A 124 7.97 -13.98 -0.34
N ARG A 125 9.12 -13.36 -0.59
CA ARG A 125 9.26 -11.90 -0.62
C ARG A 125 10.24 -11.45 -1.70
N PRO A 126 9.99 -10.30 -2.36
CA PRO A 126 10.94 -9.75 -3.32
C PRO A 126 12.16 -9.15 -2.62
N ILE A 127 13.32 -9.35 -3.23
CA ILE A 127 14.60 -8.73 -2.88
C ILE A 127 15.25 -8.12 -4.12
N TYR A 128 16.32 -7.33 -3.96
CA TYR A 128 16.98 -6.64 -5.09
C TYR A 128 15.99 -5.87 -5.98
N ALA A 129 15.15 -5.04 -5.36
CA ALA A 129 14.10 -4.27 -6.04
C ALA A 129 13.11 -5.15 -6.85
N GLY A 130 12.91 -6.40 -6.43
CA GLY A 130 12.01 -7.34 -7.06
C GLY A 130 12.63 -8.15 -8.22
N ASN A 131 13.94 -8.05 -8.44
CA ASN A 131 14.62 -8.88 -9.45
C ASN A 131 14.83 -10.34 -9.00
N ALA A 132 14.69 -10.60 -7.70
CA ALA A 132 14.71 -11.94 -7.14
C ALA A 132 13.60 -12.11 -6.10
N ILE A 133 13.10 -13.33 -5.98
CA ILE A 133 12.14 -13.73 -4.96
C ILE A 133 12.86 -14.65 -3.98
N ALA A 134 12.89 -14.26 -2.71
CA ALA A 134 13.44 -15.09 -1.65
C ALA A 134 12.31 -15.85 -0.95
N THR A 135 12.50 -17.14 -0.78
CA THR A 135 11.70 -17.94 0.16
C THR A 135 12.39 -17.90 1.51
N VAL A 136 11.70 -17.38 2.53
CA VAL A 136 12.24 -17.19 3.88
C VAL A 136 11.40 -17.96 4.89
N GLN A 137 12.06 -18.55 5.88
CA GLN A 137 11.41 -19.26 6.98
C GLN A 137 11.74 -18.54 8.31
N SER A 138 10.72 -18.27 9.14
CA SER A 138 10.89 -17.72 10.48
C SER A 138 10.74 -18.80 11.54
N GLY A 139 11.75 -18.96 12.38
CA GLY A 139 11.72 -19.84 13.54
C GLY A 139 11.08 -19.23 14.79
N ASP A 140 10.72 -17.94 14.77
CA ASP A 140 10.16 -17.26 15.91
C ASP A 140 8.77 -17.80 16.31
N ALA A 141 8.43 -17.77 17.59
CA ALA A 141 7.12 -18.21 18.06
C ALA A 141 6.00 -17.30 17.53
N THR A 142 6.23 -15.97 17.54
CA THR A 142 5.32 -14.98 16.96
C THR A 142 5.98 -14.37 15.74
N LYS A 143 5.31 -14.42 14.59
CA LYS A 143 5.78 -13.84 13.32
C LYS A 143 5.23 -12.43 13.19
N VAL A 144 6.10 -11.44 13.01
CA VAL A 144 5.73 -10.07 12.65
C VAL A 144 5.96 -9.88 11.16
N ILE A 145 4.89 -9.58 10.43
CA ILE A 145 4.88 -9.66 8.96
C ILE A 145 4.33 -8.36 8.38
N THR A 146 5.00 -7.81 7.38
CA THR A 146 4.36 -6.80 6.51
C THR A 146 3.95 -7.42 5.18
N VAL A 147 2.74 -7.14 4.73
CA VAL A 147 2.10 -7.75 3.56
C VAL A 147 2.10 -6.77 2.39
N ARG A 148 2.74 -7.13 1.28
CA ARG A 148 2.68 -6.35 0.04
C ARG A 148 1.28 -6.42 -0.53
N THR A 149 0.60 -5.29 -0.64
CA THR A 149 -0.79 -5.23 -1.08
C THR A 149 -1.00 -5.76 -2.50
N THR A 150 -0.02 -5.56 -3.39
CA THR A 150 -0.07 -6.05 -4.78
C THR A 150 0.18 -7.55 -4.93
N GLY A 151 0.60 -8.24 -3.88
CA GLY A 151 0.84 -9.69 -3.89
C GLY A 151 -0.39 -10.54 -3.54
N PHE A 152 -1.48 -9.91 -3.08
CA PHE A 152 -2.70 -10.60 -2.65
C PHE A 152 -3.93 -9.86 -3.15
N ASP A 153 -4.91 -10.60 -3.66
CA ASP A 153 -6.20 -10.00 -4.01
C ASP A 153 -6.90 -9.50 -2.74
N PRO A 154 -7.66 -8.39 -2.81
CA PRO A 154 -8.39 -7.89 -1.66
C PRO A 154 -9.51 -8.85 -1.26
N ALA A 155 -9.67 -9.14 0.02
CA ALA A 155 -10.85 -9.81 0.54
C ALA A 155 -12.11 -8.98 0.24
N ALA A 156 -13.25 -9.63 0.07
CA ALA A 156 -14.51 -8.91 -0.11
C ALA A 156 -14.80 -8.05 1.13
N ALA A 157 -15.04 -6.77 0.90
CA ALA A 157 -15.31 -5.79 1.96
C ALA A 157 -16.66 -6.02 2.68
N THR A 158 -17.52 -6.86 2.10
CA THR A 158 -18.85 -7.19 2.60
C THR A 158 -19.04 -8.71 2.61
N GLY A 159 -20.08 -9.17 3.33
CA GLY A 159 -20.41 -10.58 3.42
C GLY A 159 -19.92 -11.26 4.69
N GLY A 160 -19.09 -10.60 5.48
CA GLY A 160 -18.71 -11.01 6.83
C GLY A 160 -19.73 -10.59 7.88
N SER A 161 -19.64 -11.19 9.06
CA SER A 161 -20.50 -10.89 10.22
C SER A 161 -19.75 -11.11 11.54
N ALA A 162 -18.50 -10.69 11.58
CA ALA A 162 -17.64 -10.87 12.75
C ALA A 162 -18.16 -10.08 13.97
N ALA A 163 -18.00 -10.66 15.16
CA ALA A 163 -18.29 -9.93 16.38
C ALA A 163 -17.23 -8.82 16.61
N VAL A 164 -17.69 -7.65 17.02
CA VAL A 164 -16.80 -6.55 17.47
C VAL A 164 -16.69 -6.62 18.99
N GLU A 165 -15.48 -6.82 19.48
CA GLU A 165 -15.14 -6.87 20.89
C GLU A 165 -14.34 -5.62 21.27
N SER A 166 -14.84 -4.88 22.26
CA SER A 166 -14.09 -3.76 22.84
C SER A 166 -12.98 -4.29 23.70
N VAL A 167 -11.76 -3.80 23.46
CA VAL A 167 -10.58 -4.13 24.24
C VAL A 167 -10.01 -2.89 24.94
N ALA A 168 -9.34 -3.08 26.06
CA ALA A 168 -8.70 -1.97 26.75
C ALA A 168 -7.64 -1.32 25.86
N ALA A 169 -7.69 -0.01 25.74
CA ALA A 169 -6.66 0.74 25.06
C ALA A 169 -5.38 0.79 25.92
N ALA A 170 -4.24 0.64 25.27
CA ALA A 170 -2.95 0.85 25.91
C ALA A 170 -2.79 2.33 26.32
N ALA A 171 -2.03 2.56 27.38
CA ALA A 171 -1.72 3.93 27.81
C ALA A 171 -0.91 4.68 26.75
N ASP A 172 -1.08 6.01 26.69
CA ASP A 172 -0.24 6.86 25.87
C ASP A 172 1.23 6.72 26.28
N VAL A 173 2.07 6.43 25.28
CA VAL A 173 3.51 6.25 25.47
C VAL A 173 4.23 7.58 25.73
N GLY A 174 3.64 8.71 25.31
CA GLY A 174 4.15 10.05 25.57
C GLY A 174 5.49 10.38 24.90
N LYS A 175 5.88 9.64 23.83
CA LYS A 175 7.17 9.84 23.10
C LYS A 175 7.04 10.76 21.89
N SER A 176 5.86 10.85 21.32
CA SER A 176 5.56 11.69 20.17
C SER A 176 4.19 12.33 20.35
N SER A 177 3.95 13.43 19.67
CA SER A 177 2.65 14.10 19.64
C SER A 177 2.31 14.48 18.21
N PHE A 178 1.03 14.40 17.86
CA PHE A 178 0.55 14.85 16.57
C PHE A 178 0.49 16.39 16.56
N VAL A 179 1.11 16.99 15.54
CA VAL A 179 1.13 18.45 15.37
C VAL A 179 0.16 18.90 14.27
N GLY A 180 0.12 18.14 13.18
CA GLY A 180 -0.74 18.48 12.05
C GLY A 180 -0.50 17.55 10.87
N ARG A 181 -1.44 17.56 9.92
CA ARG A 181 -1.38 16.81 8.68
C ARG A 181 -1.80 17.70 7.52
N GLU A 182 -0.93 17.81 6.52
CA GLU A 182 -1.26 18.37 5.23
C GLU A 182 -1.57 17.21 4.27
N VAL A 183 -2.79 17.22 3.73
CA VAL A 183 -3.24 16.16 2.79
C VAL A 183 -3.67 16.84 1.50
N THR A 184 -3.11 16.41 0.40
CA THR A 184 -3.55 16.83 -0.93
C THR A 184 -4.98 16.31 -1.16
N LYS A 185 -5.92 17.25 -1.30
CA LYS A 185 -7.30 16.89 -1.69
C LYS A 185 -7.31 16.64 -3.19
N SER A 186 -7.77 15.48 -3.59
CA SER A 186 -7.95 15.10 -5.00
C SER A 186 -9.28 14.37 -5.15
N ASP A 187 -10.03 14.72 -6.18
CA ASP A 187 -11.24 13.99 -6.58
C ASP A 187 -10.90 12.70 -7.37
N ARG A 188 -9.61 12.46 -7.63
CA ARG A 188 -9.12 11.27 -8.33
C ARG A 188 -9.01 10.07 -7.39
N PRO A 189 -9.10 8.84 -7.95
CA PRO A 189 -8.83 7.63 -7.18
C PRO A 189 -7.47 7.70 -6.47
N GLU A 190 -7.39 7.15 -5.27
CA GLU A 190 -6.12 7.00 -4.57
C GLU A 190 -5.18 6.07 -5.37
N LEU A 191 -3.91 6.43 -5.46
CA LEU A 191 -2.94 5.77 -6.34
C LEU A 191 -2.82 4.25 -6.10
N THR A 192 -2.87 3.83 -4.83
CA THR A 192 -2.77 2.41 -4.46
C THR A 192 -4.02 1.59 -4.72
N ALA A 193 -5.18 2.26 -4.91
CA ALA A 193 -6.47 1.62 -5.18
C ALA A 193 -6.94 1.81 -6.63
N ALA A 194 -6.24 2.64 -7.41
CA ALA A 194 -6.63 2.98 -8.77
C ALA A 194 -6.51 1.77 -9.72
N LYS A 195 -7.52 1.58 -10.55
CA LYS A 195 -7.51 0.57 -11.62
C LYS A 195 -6.69 1.01 -12.83
N ILE A 196 -6.58 2.31 -13.05
CA ILE A 196 -5.81 2.92 -14.14
C ILE A 196 -4.93 4.02 -13.54
N ILE A 197 -3.67 4.05 -13.94
CA ILE A 197 -2.71 5.06 -13.54
C ILE A 197 -2.06 5.67 -14.78
N VAL A 198 -2.04 6.99 -14.85
CA VAL A 198 -1.26 7.77 -15.81
C VAL A 198 -0.10 8.41 -15.06
N SER A 199 1.13 8.02 -15.37
CA SER A 199 2.31 8.43 -14.64
C SER A 199 3.29 9.19 -15.50
N GLY A 200 3.83 10.29 -14.96
CA GLY A 200 4.75 11.18 -15.65
C GLY A 200 6.17 11.14 -15.14
N GLY A 201 7.12 11.24 -16.07
CA GLY A 201 8.52 11.34 -15.78
C GLY A 201 9.07 12.77 -15.85
N ARG A 202 10.38 12.90 -15.56
CA ARG A 202 11.09 14.19 -15.64
C ARG A 202 11.12 14.80 -17.05
N ALA A 203 10.86 14.00 -18.09
CA ALA A 203 10.78 14.48 -19.47
C ALA A 203 9.67 15.52 -19.72
N LEU A 204 8.69 15.62 -18.82
CA LEU A 204 7.63 16.65 -18.88
C LEU A 204 8.14 18.06 -18.62
N GLY A 205 9.28 18.26 -17.94
CA GLY A 205 10.01 19.51 -17.87
C GLY A 205 9.54 20.52 -16.82
N SER A 206 8.26 20.56 -16.46
CA SER A 206 7.72 21.42 -15.41
C SER A 206 6.41 20.88 -14.83
N ASN A 207 5.95 21.46 -13.70
CA ASN A 207 4.65 21.15 -13.12
C ASN A 207 3.50 21.52 -14.07
N GLU A 208 3.57 22.69 -14.71
CA GLU A 208 2.54 23.16 -15.64
C GLU A 208 2.37 22.17 -16.80
N LYS A 209 3.47 21.78 -17.44
CA LYS A 209 3.45 20.81 -18.54
C LYS A 209 3.03 19.41 -18.07
N PHE A 210 3.43 19.01 -16.85
CA PHE A 210 3.00 17.76 -16.27
C PHE A 210 1.47 17.71 -16.16
N MET A 211 0.87 18.76 -15.63
CA MET A 211 -0.58 18.86 -15.48
C MET A 211 -1.28 19.04 -16.83
N GLU A 212 -0.78 19.91 -17.71
CA GLU A 212 -1.35 20.17 -19.04
C GLU A 212 -1.45 18.91 -19.90
N VAL A 213 -0.41 18.09 -19.89
CA VAL A 213 -0.32 16.91 -20.76
C VAL A 213 -1.06 15.71 -20.17
N LEU A 214 -0.87 15.42 -18.87
CA LEU A 214 -1.36 14.18 -18.30
C LEU A 214 -2.77 14.27 -17.72
N THR A 215 -3.20 15.47 -17.28
CA THR A 215 -4.55 15.62 -16.69
C THR A 215 -5.66 15.26 -17.66
N PRO A 216 -5.65 15.73 -18.94
CA PRO A 216 -6.70 15.37 -19.88
C PRO A 216 -6.79 13.86 -20.15
N LEU A 217 -5.63 13.16 -20.21
CA LEU A 217 -5.61 11.71 -20.39
C LEU A 217 -6.15 11.00 -19.15
N ALA A 218 -5.73 11.45 -17.95
CA ALA A 218 -6.20 10.87 -16.71
C ALA A 218 -7.71 11.07 -16.50
N ASP A 219 -8.24 12.24 -16.86
CA ASP A 219 -9.69 12.53 -16.81
C ASP A 219 -10.49 11.63 -17.75
N LYS A 220 -10.03 11.49 -18.97
CA LYS A 220 -10.66 10.64 -19.99
C LYS A 220 -10.75 9.18 -19.56
N LEU A 221 -9.70 8.69 -18.86
CA LEU A 221 -9.60 7.30 -18.39
C LEU A 221 -10.15 7.08 -16.98
N GLY A 222 -10.54 8.12 -16.25
CA GLY A 222 -10.87 8.02 -14.83
C GLY A 222 -9.68 7.54 -13.98
N ALA A 223 -8.46 7.93 -14.37
CA ALA A 223 -7.22 7.42 -13.84
C ALA A 223 -6.69 8.25 -12.65
N ALA A 224 -5.91 7.61 -11.79
CA ALA A 224 -5.04 8.32 -10.86
C ALA A 224 -3.81 8.88 -11.59
N LEU A 225 -3.25 9.98 -11.09
CA LEU A 225 -1.98 10.51 -11.54
C LEU A 225 -0.84 9.96 -10.68
N GLY A 226 0.20 9.45 -11.34
CA GLY A 226 1.44 9.02 -10.73
C GLY A 226 2.63 9.81 -11.24
N ALA A 227 3.75 9.74 -10.54
CA ALA A 227 4.98 10.42 -10.93
C ALA A 227 6.22 9.58 -10.61
N SER A 228 7.27 9.74 -11.41
CA SER A 228 8.58 9.23 -11.05
C SER A 228 9.19 10.06 -9.91
N ARG A 229 10.09 9.46 -9.12
CA ARG A 229 10.83 10.19 -8.09
C ARG A 229 11.50 11.44 -8.64
N ALA A 230 12.12 11.34 -9.82
CA ALA A 230 12.79 12.49 -10.45
C ALA A 230 11.84 13.64 -10.82
N ALA A 231 10.57 13.36 -11.12
CA ALA A 231 9.56 14.39 -11.34
C ALA A 231 9.10 15.03 -10.02
N VAL A 232 8.97 14.23 -8.96
CA VAL A 232 8.63 14.72 -7.62
C VAL A 232 9.76 15.57 -7.04
N ASP A 233 11.01 15.09 -7.11
CA ASP A 233 12.18 15.83 -6.62
C ASP A 233 12.37 17.16 -7.38
N ALA A 234 11.93 17.22 -8.64
CA ALA A 234 11.93 18.46 -9.45
C ALA A 234 10.72 19.37 -9.20
N GLY A 235 9.78 18.99 -8.32
CA GLY A 235 8.60 19.78 -7.98
C GLY A 235 7.48 19.70 -9.03
N TYR A 236 7.49 18.72 -9.95
CA TYR A 236 6.45 18.61 -10.99
C TYR A 236 5.17 17.96 -10.47
N ALA A 237 5.28 17.14 -9.42
CA ALA A 237 4.16 16.45 -8.81
C ALA A 237 4.36 16.36 -7.28
N PRO A 238 3.27 16.27 -6.50
CA PRO A 238 3.37 16.11 -5.06
C PRO A 238 3.95 14.74 -4.67
N ASN A 239 4.53 14.65 -3.47
CA ASN A 239 5.22 13.45 -3.00
C ASN A 239 4.32 12.21 -2.91
N ASP A 240 3.04 12.39 -2.61
CA ASP A 240 2.05 11.31 -2.51
C ASP A 240 1.68 10.68 -3.86
N TRP A 241 2.12 11.28 -4.99
CA TRP A 241 1.99 10.71 -6.34
C TRP A 241 3.20 9.86 -6.75
N GLN A 242 4.24 9.81 -5.93
CA GLN A 242 5.44 9.05 -6.27
C GLN A 242 5.16 7.55 -6.36
N VAL A 243 5.48 6.96 -7.51
CA VAL A 243 5.49 5.51 -7.75
C VAL A 243 6.92 5.01 -7.77
N GLY A 244 7.18 3.93 -7.05
CA GLY A 244 8.51 3.31 -7.00
C GLY A 244 8.83 2.67 -5.65
N GLN A 245 10.05 2.17 -5.52
CA GLN A 245 10.54 1.49 -4.33
C GLN A 245 10.41 2.30 -3.03
N THR A 246 10.63 3.62 -3.11
CA THR A 246 10.52 4.55 -1.98
C THR A 246 9.22 5.36 -1.99
N GLY A 247 8.38 5.16 -2.98
CA GLY A 247 7.04 5.71 -3.10
C GLY A 247 5.97 4.65 -2.89
N LYS A 248 4.87 4.80 -3.61
CA LYS A 248 3.79 3.82 -3.62
C LYS A 248 4.10 2.68 -4.59
N ILE A 249 3.79 1.44 -4.17
CA ILE A 249 3.82 0.26 -5.02
C ILE A 249 2.40 0.02 -5.51
N VAL A 250 2.24 -0.09 -6.82
CA VAL A 250 0.95 -0.18 -7.50
C VAL A 250 0.93 -1.34 -8.48
N ALA A 251 -0.25 -1.93 -8.70
CA ALA A 251 -0.48 -2.96 -9.71
C ALA A 251 -1.87 -2.74 -10.37
N PRO A 252 -2.06 -1.64 -11.11
CA PRO A 252 -3.32 -1.35 -11.78
C PRO A 252 -3.59 -2.33 -12.94
N GLN A 253 -4.80 -2.28 -13.47
CA GLN A 253 -5.16 -2.94 -14.73
C GLN A 253 -4.40 -2.33 -15.93
N LEU A 254 -4.18 -1.00 -15.89
CA LEU A 254 -3.45 -0.26 -16.91
C LEU A 254 -2.54 0.78 -16.25
N TYR A 255 -1.27 0.75 -16.60
CA TYR A 255 -0.26 1.74 -16.23
C TYR A 255 0.28 2.42 -17.47
N VAL A 256 0.03 3.72 -17.62
CA VAL A 256 0.59 4.53 -18.73
C VAL A 256 1.80 5.30 -18.21
N ALA A 257 2.98 5.00 -18.74
CA ALA A 257 4.26 5.62 -18.41
C ALA A 257 4.65 6.65 -19.47
N ALA A 258 4.45 7.93 -19.23
CA ALA A 258 4.78 9.02 -20.17
C ALA A 258 6.10 9.70 -19.77
N GLY A 259 7.13 9.56 -20.60
CA GLY A 259 8.44 10.18 -20.37
C GLY A 259 9.18 9.66 -19.12
N ILE A 260 8.94 8.41 -18.76
CA ILE A 260 9.60 7.70 -17.65
C ILE A 260 10.73 6.85 -18.22
N SER A 261 11.93 6.94 -17.64
CA SER A 261 13.10 6.20 -18.12
C SER A 261 13.05 4.70 -17.84
N GLY A 262 12.35 4.27 -16.77
CA GLY A 262 12.36 2.87 -16.37
C GLY A 262 13.53 2.49 -15.46
N ALA A 263 14.02 3.43 -14.65
CA ALA A 263 14.98 3.10 -13.61
C ALA A 263 14.43 2.00 -12.69
N ILE A 264 15.30 1.08 -12.24
CA ILE A 264 14.92 -0.11 -11.46
C ILE A 264 14.08 0.23 -10.22
N GLN A 265 14.32 1.38 -9.60
CA GLN A 265 13.56 1.85 -8.44
C GLN A 265 12.12 2.22 -8.79
N HIS A 266 11.87 2.72 -10.02
CA HIS A 266 10.52 2.99 -10.50
C HIS A 266 9.82 1.69 -10.90
N LEU A 267 10.52 0.82 -11.64
CA LEU A 267 10.01 -0.49 -12.05
C LEU A 267 9.56 -1.32 -10.85
N ALA A 268 10.30 -1.30 -9.75
CA ALA A 268 9.94 -1.99 -8.51
C ALA A 268 8.57 -1.59 -7.96
N GLY A 269 8.07 -0.42 -8.33
CA GLY A 269 6.78 0.09 -7.89
C GLY A 269 5.62 -0.14 -8.85
N MET A 270 5.84 -0.59 -10.11
CA MET A 270 4.75 -0.66 -11.10
C MET A 270 4.81 -1.87 -12.04
N LYS A 271 5.88 -2.65 -12.04
CA LYS A 271 6.08 -3.77 -12.97
C LYS A 271 5.03 -4.88 -12.86
N ASP A 272 4.33 -4.96 -11.72
CA ASP A 272 3.26 -5.94 -11.48
C ASP A 272 1.90 -5.47 -12.03
N SER A 273 1.86 -4.33 -12.76
CA SER A 273 0.67 -3.86 -13.49
C SER A 273 0.27 -4.87 -14.56
N LYS A 274 -1.04 -5.04 -14.80
CA LYS A 274 -1.51 -6.04 -15.79
C LYS A 274 -1.20 -5.67 -17.21
N VAL A 275 -1.28 -4.39 -17.55
CA VAL A 275 -0.89 -3.83 -18.85
C VAL A 275 -0.07 -2.58 -18.62
N ILE A 276 1.08 -2.50 -19.26
CA ILE A 276 1.99 -1.36 -19.21
C ILE A 276 2.11 -0.76 -20.61
N VAL A 277 1.75 0.52 -20.74
CA VAL A 277 1.94 1.31 -21.94
C VAL A 277 3.06 2.32 -21.68
N ALA A 278 4.09 2.34 -22.51
CA ALA A 278 5.21 3.29 -22.39
C ALA A 278 5.25 4.24 -23.59
N ILE A 279 5.37 5.53 -23.31
CA ILE A 279 5.60 6.58 -24.33
C ILE A 279 6.92 7.26 -23.98
N ASN A 280 7.92 7.11 -24.82
CA ASN A 280 9.24 7.70 -24.62
C ASN A 280 9.88 8.00 -25.99
N LYS A 281 10.64 9.09 -26.07
CA LYS A 281 11.39 9.44 -27.30
C LYS A 281 12.72 8.69 -27.42
N ASP A 282 13.23 8.09 -26.34
CA ASP A 282 14.46 7.30 -26.32
C ASP A 282 14.09 5.82 -26.50
N PRO A 283 14.40 5.21 -27.67
CA PRO A 283 14.08 3.81 -27.93
C PRO A 283 14.82 2.84 -27.00
N GLU A 284 15.94 3.24 -26.42
CA GLU A 284 16.74 2.44 -25.51
C GLU A 284 16.30 2.61 -24.04
N ALA A 285 15.25 3.38 -23.77
CA ALA A 285 14.77 3.59 -22.41
C ALA A 285 14.36 2.26 -21.77
N PRO A 286 14.89 1.91 -20.56
CA PRO A 286 14.61 0.64 -19.89
C PRO A 286 13.12 0.36 -19.65
N ILE A 287 12.27 1.40 -19.65
CA ILE A 287 10.81 1.23 -19.50
C ILE A 287 10.21 0.31 -20.57
N PHE A 288 10.77 0.32 -21.78
CA PHE A 288 10.29 -0.53 -22.87
C PHE A 288 10.53 -2.02 -22.62
N SER A 289 11.50 -2.38 -21.76
CA SER A 289 11.75 -3.79 -21.42
C SER A 289 10.63 -4.44 -20.61
N VAL A 290 9.76 -3.64 -19.99
CA VAL A 290 8.61 -4.10 -19.18
C VAL A 290 7.27 -3.67 -19.75
N ALA A 291 7.26 -2.90 -20.85
CA ALA A 291 6.05 -2.43 -21.48
C ALA A 291 5.43 -3.52 -22.38
N ASP A 292 4.12 -3.72 -22.26
CA ASP A 292 3.34 -4.54 -23.19
C ASP A 292 3.15 -3.81 -24.53
N TYR A 293 3.03 -2.47 -24.45
CA TYR A 293 2.92 -1.59 -25.63
C TYR A 293 3.88 -0.42 -25.47
N GLY A 294 4.79 -0.27 -26.42
CA GLY A 294 5.77 0.82 -26.47
C GLY A 294 5.51 1.73 -27.66
N LEU A 295 5.49 3.04 -27.43
CA LEU A 295 5.44 4.04 -28.47
C LEU A 295 6.68 4.93 -28.39
N GLU A 296 7.56 4.82 -29.40
CA GLU A 296 8.68 5.74 -29.58
C GLU A 296 8.15 7.03 -30.19
N ALA A 297 7.91 8.03 -29.37
CA ALA A 297 7.36 9.32 -29.81
C ALA A 297 7.63 10.43 -28.81
N ASP A 298 7.47 11.67 -29.27
CA ASP A 298 7.39 12.83 -28.40
C ASP A 298 6.05 12.82 -27.64
N LEU A 299 6.11 12.74 -26.31
CA LEU A 299 4.94 12.70 -25.46
C LEU A 299 4.04 13.95 -25.59
N PHE A 300 4.62 15.11 -25.95
CA PHE A 300 3.86 16.35 -26.14
C PHE A 300 2.98 16.33 -27.38
N THR A 301 3.26 15.43 -28.33
CA THR A 301 2.41 15.16 -29.50
C THR A 301 1.54 13.93 -29.26
N ALA A 302 2.14 12.81 -28.84
CA ALA A 302 1.47 11.54 -28.75
C ALA A 302 0.34 11.50 -27.71
N VAL A 303 0.55 12.09 -26.52
CA VAL A 303 -0.47 12.06 -25.46
C VAL A 303 -1.71 12.89 -25.84
N PRO A 304 -1.62 14.13 -26.36
CA PRO A 304 -2.79 14.86 -26.86
C PRO A 304 -3.51 14.17 -28.01
N GLU A 305 -2.79 13.49 -28.91
CA GLU A 305 -3.42 12.70 -29.98
C GLU A 305 -4.17 11.49 -29.43
N LEU A 306 -3.59 10.79 -28.44
CA LEU A 306 -4.26 9.70 -27.75
C LEU A 306 -5.55 10.18 -27.05
N VAL A 307 -5.53 11.34 -26.39
CA VAL A 307 -6.71 11.93 -25.77
C VAL A 307 -7.83 12.22 -26.77
N LYS A 308 -7.48 12.62 -28.01
CA LYS A 308 -8.45 12.85 -29.07
C LYS A 308 -9.04 11.56 -29.64
N ALA A 309 -8.25 10.49 -29.63
CA ALA A 309 -8.65 9.18 -30.16
C ALA A 309 -9.52 8.37 -29.22
N LEU A 310 -9.44 8.66 -27.90
CA LEU A 310 -10.29 8.08 -26.85
C LEU A 310 -11.62 8.83 -26.72
#